data_c37e5a9ebc612b5090643f7463a6dd84
#
_entry.id   c37e5a9ebc612b5090643f7463a6dd84
#
_cell.length_a   1.000
_cell.length_b   1.000
_cell.length_c   1.000
_cell.angle_alpha   90.00
_cell.angle_beta   90.00
_cell.angle_gamma   90.00
#
_symmetry.space_group_name_H-M   'P 1'
#
loop_
_entity.id
_entity.type
_entity.pdbx_description
1 polymer ?
#
loop_
_entity_poly.entity_id
_entity_poly.type
_entity_poly.pdbx_seq_one_letter_code
_entity_poly.pdbx_strand_id
1 'polypeptide(L)'
;AGLVVALCGYLLQHFGYSAWYLCFLVPALIALLGVPLLWFGLKDDPTEVGLPPVEKMGDGAAMQKDAEPDPVSRLSKAQYKKVINRMVYANPYIWIIAVSNFCIYIIRLTILDWGASFLTEIKGMEIAKAGGLLATTEIVGGTLGMLLAGWLSDKLFQSKAHRTCFFCIVFATLSFFLFWKTESITLSFIFLIFSSFFIYGPQALFGTCASQQATKYATGTGNGIVGIFGYASSVVTGVMFGAKAEAGGWDSVFPIAIAFGVAGAIAIALMWKAPADGYEKLNKVLKEVE
;
A
#
# COMPACT_ATOMS: atom_id res chain seq x y z
N ALA A 1 5.36 -10.46 4.06
CA ALA A 1 5.72 -11.22 2.85
C ALA A 1 7.07 -11.93 3.04
N GLY A 2 8.19 -11.23 3.34
CA GLY A 2 9.53 -11.81 3.41
C GLY A 2 9.69 -13.05 4.30
N LEU A 3 9.04 -13.09 5.47
CA LEU A 3 9.07 -14.27 6.36
C LEU A 3 8.40 -15.49 5.73
N VAL A 4 7.32 -15.31 4.96
CA VAL A 4 6.64 -16.42 4.28
C VAL A 4 7.54 -17.00 3.19
N VAL A 5 8.23 -16.13 2.42
CA VAL A 5 9.17 -16.57 1.38
C VAL A 5 10.33 -17.38 2.00
N ALA A 6 10.89 -16.92 3.10
CA ALA A 6 11.94 -17.64 3.82
C ALA A 6 11.45 -19.00 4.36
N LEU A 7 10.23 -19.04 4.93
CA LEU A 7 9.59 -20.27 5.40
C LEU A 7 9.38 -21.26 4.26
N CYS A 8 8.85 -20.80 3.12
CA CYS A 8 8.64 -21.63 1.94
C CYS A 8 9.96 -22.20 1.41
N GLY A 9 11.02 -21.38 1.35
CA GLY A 9 12.36 -21.84 0.96
C GLY A 9 12.89 -22.93 1.89
N TYR A 10 12.74 -22.76 3.19
CA TYR A 10 13.13 -23.78 4.19
C TYR A 10 12.34 -25.09 4.03
N LEU A 11 11.00 -24.98 3.85
CA LEU A 11 10.15 -26.16 3.66
C LEU A 11 10.52 -26.95 2.40
N LEU A 12 10.73 -26.28 1.28
CA LEU A 12 11.13 -26.93 0.02
C LEU A 12 12.53 -27.56 0.10
N GLN A 13 13.45 -26.92 0.80
CA GLN A 13 14.78 -27.46 1.01
C GLN A 13 14.77 -28.74 1.87
N HIS A 14 13.89 -28.80 2.88
CA HIS A 14 13.85 -29.89 3.85
C HIS A 14 12.97 -31.06 3.39
N PHE A 15 11.83 -30.78 2.73
CA PHE A 15 10.86 -31.81 2.31
C PHE A 15 10.87 -32.09 0.81
N GLY A 16 11.70 -31.38 0.05
CA GLY A 16 11.79 -31.51 -1.40
C GLY A 16 10.69 -30.79 -2.17
N TYR A 17 10.91 -30.60 -3.47
CA TYR A 17 10.00 -29.85 -4.35
C TYR A 17 8.62 -30.52 -4.53
N SER A 18 8.49 -31.83 -4.33
CA SER A 18 7.20 -32.52 -4.36
C SER A 18 6.25 -32.10 -3.24
N ALA A 19 6.79 -31.52 -2.17
CA ALA A 19 6.02 -31.03 -1.01
C ALA A 19 5.63 -29.54 -1.12
N TRP A 20 5.52 -28.99 -2.34
CA TRP A 20 5.15 -27.60 -2.61
C TRP A 20 3.87 -27.14 -1.91
N TYR A 21 2.91 -28.05 -1.69
CA TYR A 21 1.67 -27.76 -0.99
C TYR A 21 1.89 -27.29 0.46
N LEU A 22 3.02 -27.67 1.11
CA LEU A 22 3.36 -27.20 2.45
C LEU A 22 3.61 -25.69 2.49
N CYS A 23 4.04 -25.09 1.37
CA CYS A 23 4.24 -23.64 1.26
C CYS A 23 2.92 -22.85 1.36
N PHE A 24 1.79 -23.51 1.15
CA PHE A 24 0.46 -22.92 1.36
C PHE A 24 -0.15 -23.37 2.68
N LEU A 25 -0.06 -24.67 2.99
CA LEU A 25 -0.70 -25.23 4.17
C LEU A 25 -0.12 -24.68 5.47
N VAL A 26 1.21 -24.65 5.60
CA VAL A 26 1.85 -24.20 6.86
C VAL A 26 1.59 -22.73 7.16
N PRO A 27 1.77 -21.78 6.22
CA PRO A 27 1.37 -20.38 6.45
C PRO A 27 -0.12 -20.23 6.73
N ALA A 28 -1.00 -20.98 6.07
CA ALA A 28 -2.43 -20.94 6.33
C ALA A 28 -2.78 -21.39 7.75
N LEU A 29 -2.15 -22.48 8.25
CA LEU A 29 -2.34 -22.96 9.62
C LEU A 29 -1.83 -21.94 10.64
N ILE A 30 -0.69 -21.29 10.39
CA ILE A 30 -0.17 -20.22 11.24
C ILE A 30 -1.15 -19.04 11.27
N ALA A 31 -1.71 -18.65 10.11
CA ALA A 31 -2.70 -17.58 10.03
C ALA A 31 -4.00 -17.92 10.80
N LEU A 32 -4.42 -19.19 10.76
CA LEU A 32 -5.59 -19.65 11.53
C LEU A 32 -5.42 -19.52 13.04
N LEU A 33 -4.18 -19.62 13.56
CA LEU A 33 -3.91 -19.34 14.98
C LEU A 33 -4.15 -17.88 15.37
N GLY A 34 -4.13 -16.97 14.40
CA GLY A 34 -4.50 -15.58 14.61
C GLY A 34 -5.99 -15.35 14.85
N VAL A 35 -6.86 -16.24 14.35
CA VAL A 35 -8.31 -16.08 14.47
C VAL A 35 -8.78 -15.99 15.92
N PRO A 36 -8.45 -16.94 16.82
CA PRO A 36 -8.85 -16.82 18.22
C PRO A 36 -8.21 -15.62 18.92
N LEU A 37 -6.97 -15.27 18.59
CA LEU A 37 -6.32 -14.08 19.12
C LEU A 37 -7.08 -12.80 18.79
N LEU A 38 -7.54 -12.66 17.54
CA LEU A 38 -8.35 -11.52 17.11
C LEU A 38 -9.74 -11.56 17.73
N TRP A 39 -10.38 -12.74 17.76
CA TRP A 39 -11.74 -12.89 18.28
C TRP A 39 -11.85 -12.55 19.77
N PHE A 40 -10.91 -12.99 20.59
CA PHE A 40 -10.92 -12.75 22.02
C PHE A 40 -10.15 -11.51 22.47
N GLY A 41 -9.15 -11.08 21.70
CA GLY A 41 -8.25 -10.00 22.06
C GLY A 41 -8.60 -8.63 21.45
N LEU A 42 -9.25 -8.61 20.29
CA LEU A 42 -9.61 -7.37 19.63
C LEU A 42 -10.97 -6.88 20.13
N LYS A 43 -11.07 -5.58 20.43
CA LYS A 43 -12.31 -4.88 20.72
C LYS A 43 -12.57 -3.86 19.62
N ASP A 44 -13.82 -3.73 19.22
CA ASP A 44 -14.20 -2.85 18.11
C ASP A 44 -14.14 -1.38 18.50
N ASP A 45 -14.41 -1.07 19.75
CA ASP A 45 -14.45 0.30 20.26
C ASP A 45 -13.71 0.42 21.60
N PRO A 46 -12.87 1.46 21.82
CA PRO A 46 -12.21 1.73 23.09
C PRO A 46 -13.17 1.82 24.27
N THR A 47 -14.42 2.23 24.03
CA THR A 47 -15.45 2.36 25.09
C THR A 47 -15.84 1.01 25.69
N GLU A 48 -15.70 -0.10 24.94
CA GLU A 48 -15.94 -1.45 25.45
C GLU A 48 -14.96 -1.88 26.57
N VAL A 49 -13.80 -1.26 26.62
CA VAL A 49 -12.76 -1.48 27.65
C VAL A 49 -12.68 -0.33 28.65
N GLY A 50 -13.70 0.55 28.65
CA GLY A 50 -13.77 1.67 29.59
C GLY A 50 -12.88 2.86 29.25
N LEU A 51 -12.30 2.89 28.05
CA LEU A 51 -11.53 4.03 27.56
C LEU A 51 -12.46 5.08 26.92
N PRO A 52 -12.06 6.37 26.92
CA PRO A 52 -12.84 7.40 26.26
C PRO A 52 -12.86 7.16 24.74
N PRO A 53 -13.92 7.64 24.00
CA PRO A 53 -13.96 7.57 22.57
C PRO A 53 -12.73 8.23 21.92
N VAL A 54 -12.28 7.69 20.77
CA VAL A 54 -11.06 8.17 20.08
C VAL A 54 -11.11 9.69 19.79
N GLU A 55 -12.30 10.22 19.52
CA GLU A 55 -12.52 11.65 19.25
C GLU A 55 -12.21 12.56 20.44
N LYS A 56 -12.20 12.02 21.65
CA LYS A 56 -11.85 12.74 22.88
C LYS A 56 -10.38 12.56 23.30
N MET A 57 -9.61 11.72 22.62
CA MET A 57 -8.18 11.50 22.91
C MET A 57 -7.26 12.55 22.26
N GLY A 58 -7.73 13.32 21.27
CA GLY A 58 -6.99 14.44 20.67
C GLY A 58 -7.12 15.71 21.53
N ASP A 59 -5.97 16.36 21.81
CA ASP A 59 -5.87 17.70 22.37
C ASP A 59 -6.16 17.93 23.86
N GLY A 60 -5.91 16.97 24.73
CA GLY A 60 -5.91 17.28 26.19
C GLY A 60 -7.21 17.87 26.73
N ALA A 61 -8.30 17.78 26.00
CA ALA A 61 -9.60 18.31 26.36
C ALA A 61 -10.23 17.43 27.45
N ALA A 62 -10.38 18.03 28.62
CA ALA A 62 -11.12 17.50 29.75
C ALA A 62 -12.45 16.88 29.27
N MET A 63 -12.80 15.72 29.89
CA MET A 63 -14.07 15.03 29.72
C MET A 63 -15.26 15.99 29.57
N GLN A 64 -15.60 16.33 28.35
CA GLN A 64 -16.91 16.97 28.07
C GLN A 64 -17.95 15.88 28.03
N LYS A 65 -18.77 15.83 29.07
CA LYS A 65 -19.90 14.89 29.22
C LYS A 65 -21.02 15.08 28.18
N ASP A 66 -20.99 16.18 27.44
CA ASP A 66 -22.04 16.58 26.50
C ASP A 66 -21.50 16.66 25.07
N ALA A 67 -21.05 15.52 24.53
CA ALA A 67 -20.78 15.44 23.10
C ALA A 67 -22.12 15.44 22.34
N GLU A 68 -22.34 16.44 21.47
CA GLU A 68 -23.46 16.38 20.54
C GLU A 68 -23.44 15.05 19.78
N PRO A 69 -24.62 14.42 19.60
CA PRO A 69 -24.70 13.17 18.86
C PRO A 69 -24.13 13.37 17.45
N ASP A 70 -23.31 12.41 17.03
CA ASP A 70 -22.68 12.40 15.71
C ASP A 70 -23.72 12.73 14.61
N PRO A 71 -23.52 13.79 13.82
CA PRO A 71 -24.52 14.23 12.83
C PRO A 71 -24.90 13.11 11.84
N VAL A 72 -23.95 12.18 11.57
CA VAL A 72 -24.23 11.07 10.65
C VAL A 72 -25.06 9.96 11.31
N SER A 73 -25.03 9.81 12.64
CA SER A 73 -25.83 8.80 13.34
C SER A 73 -27.35 9.04 13.21
N ARG A 74 -27.75 10.28 12.90
CA ARG A 74 -29.15 10.68 12.70
C ARG A 74 -29.65 10.45 11.26
N LEU A 75 -28.76 10.12 10.32
CA LEU A 75 -29.10 9.95 8.92
C LEU A 75 -29.83 8.64 8.66
N SER A 76 -30.84 8.68 7.79
CA SER A 76 -31.45 7.47 7.24
C SER A 76 -30.46 6.71 6.37
N LYS A 77 -30.70 5.41 6.13
CA LYS A 77 -29.85 4.59 5.24
C LYS A 77 -29.71 5.20 3.84
N ALA A 78 -30.78 5.84 3.33
CA ALA A 78 -30.74 6.48 2.01
C ALA A 78 -29.86 7.74 2.00
N GLN A 79 -29.91 8.55 3.05
CA GLN A 79 -29.07 9.72 3.24
C GLN A 79 -27.60 9.32 3.42
N TYR A 80 -27.32 8.31 4.24
CA TYR A 80 -25.96 7.78 4.41
C TYR A 80 -25.36 7.26 3.09
N LYS A 81 -26.17 6.57 2.26
CA LYS A 81 -25.75 6.14 0.92
C LYS A 81 -25.37 7.33 0.02
N LYS A 82 -26.11 8.46 0.11
CA LYS A 82 -25.75 9.68 -0.61
C LYS A 82 -24.42 10.27 -0.13
N VAL A 83 -24.16 10.25 1.18
CA VAL A 83 -22.86 10.67 1.75
C VAL A 83 -21.73 9.82 1.19
N ILE A 84 -21.83 8.48 1.23
CA ILE A 84 -20.82 7.60 0.65
C ILE A 84 -20.60 7.91 -0.84
N ASN A 85 -21.69 8.07 -1.59
CA ASN A 85 -21.59 8.36 -3.02
C ASN A 85 -20.83 9.66 -3.29
N ARG A 86 -21.13 10.73 -2.56
CA ARG A 86 -20.48 12.04 -2.71
C ARG A 86 -19.04 12.06 -2.20
N MET A 87 -18.76 11.35 -1.09
CA MET A 87 -17.44 11.38 -0.45
C MET A 87 -16.45 10.40 -1.10
N VAL A 88 -16.93 9.34 -1.72
CA VAL A 88 -16.07 8.28 -2.31
C VAL A 88 -16.22 8.22 -3.82
N TYR A 89 -17.39 7.79 -4.33
CA TYR A 89 -17.55 7.54 -5.78
C TYR A 89 -17.48 8.80 -6.63
N ALA A 90 -18.04 9.91 -6.17
CA ALA A 90 -17.97 11.20 -6.85
C ALA A 90 -16.78 12.07 -6.40
N ASN A 91 -15.83 11.48 -5.64
CA ASN A 91 -14.66 12.20 -5.19
C ASN A 91 -13.46 11.91 -6.12
N PRO A 92 -13.02 12.86 -6.96
CA PRO A 92 -11.92 12.63 -7.89
C PRO A 92 -10.61 12.26 -7.17
N TYR A 93 -10.40 12.73 -5.94
CA TYR A 93 -9.19 12.43 -5.18
C TYR A 93 -9.05 10.94 -4.85
N ILE A 94 -10.16 10.25 -4.54
CA ILE A 94 -10.14 8.80 -4.29
C ILE A 94 -9.68 8.04 -5.54
N TRP A 95 -10.14 8.44 -6.72
CA TRP A 95 -9.76 7.81 -7.98
C TRP A 95 -8.29 8.10 -8.35
N ILE A 96 -7.82 9.32 -8.12
CA ILE A 96 -6.41 9.68 -8.33
C ILE A 96 -5.51 8.83 -7.42
N ILE A 97 -5.87 8.67 -6.14
CA ILE A 97 -5.15 7.81 -5.20
C ILE A 97 -5.17 6.36 -5.68
N ALA A 98 -6.32 5.85 -6.11
CA ALA A 98 -6.47 4.48 -6.61
C ALA A 98 -5.60 4.21 -7.85
N VAL A 99 -5.60 5.11 -8.83
CA VAL A 99 -4.76 5.00 -10.03
C VAL A 99 -3.28 5.09 -9.67
N SER A 100 -2.89 6.00 -8.78
CA SER A 100 -1.50 6.10 -8.34
C SER A 100 -1.05 4.85 -7.59
N ASN A 101 -1.94 4.27 -6.78
CA ASN A 101 -1.69 3.00 -6.10
C ASN A 101 -1.51 1.84 -7.09
N PHE A 102 -2.37 1.74 -8.09
CA PHE A 102 -2.23 0.78 -9.18
C PHE A 102 -0.85 0.88 -9.86
N CYS A 103 -0.43 2.09 -10.19
CA CYS A 103 0.83 2.33 -10.88
C CYS A 103 2.05 1.92 -10.04
N ILE A 104 2.11 2.29 -8.76
CA ILE A 104 3.24 1.92 -7.90
C ILE A 104 3.26 0.42 -7.59
N TYR A 105 2.09 -0.21 -7.51
CA TYR A 105 1.98 -1.66 -7.33
C TYR A 105 2.54 -2.44 -8.53
N ILE A 106 2.49 -1.90 -9.73
CA ILE A 106 3.14 -2.51 -10.90
C ILE A 106 4.66 -2.60 -10.68
N ILE A 107 5.32 -1.53 -10.25
CA ILE A 107 6.76 -1.58 -9.94
C ILE A 107 7.03 -2.58 -8.82
N ARG A 108 6.23 -2.53 -7.74
CA ARG A 108 6.36 -3.45 -6.61
C ARG A 108 6.27 -4.90 -7.02
N LEU A 109 5.21 -5.26 -7.75
CA LEU A 109 4.98 -6.64 -8.18
C LEU A 109 5.99 -7.09 -9.23
N THR A 110 6.49 -6.17 -10.07
CA THR A 110 7.60 -6.49 -10.98
C THR A 110 8.84 -6.93 -10.21
N ILE A 111 9.18 -6.26 -9.12
CA ILE A 111 10.31 -6.66 -8.26
C ILE A 111 9.99 -7.98 -7.55
N LEU A 112 8.79 -8.12 -7.00
CA LEU A 112 8.41 -9.27 -6.17
C LEU A 112 8.29 -10.55 -6.99
N ASP A 113 7.60 -10.49 -8.13
CA ASP A 113 7.27 -11.66 -8.94
C ASP A 113 8.41 -12.03 -9.90
N TRP A 114 9.09 -11.04 -10.46
CA TRP A 114 10.06 -11.23 -11.54
C TRP A 114 11.50 -10.84 -11.17
N GLY A 115 11.72 -10.17 -10.03
CA GLY A 115 13.05 -9.72 -9.62
C GLY A 115 14.06 -10.85 -9.47
N ALA A 116 13.65 -12.02 -8.94
CA ALA A 116 14.53 -13.18 -8.82
C ALA A 116 14.94 -13.72 -10.20
N SER A 117 13.99 -13.86 -11.13
CA SER A 117 14.28 -14.32 -12.50
C SER A 117 15.21 -13.35 -13.22
N PHE A 118 14.95 -12.03 -13.12
CA PHE A 118 15.85 -11.03 -13.69
C PHE A 118 17.29 -11.11 -13.13
N LEU A 119 17.43 -11.26 -11.81
CA LEU A 119 18.75 -11.37 -11.18
C LEU A 119 19.47 -12.67 -11.57
N THR A 120 18.75 -13.77 -11.76
CA THR A 120 19.35 -15.05 -12.18
C THR A 120 19.70 -15.05 -13.67
N GLU A 121 18.79 -14.63 -14.53
CA GLU A 121 18.95 -14.72 -16.00
C GLU A 121 19.93 -13.66 -16.55
N ILE A 122 19.84 -12.44 -16.06
CA ILE A 122 20.63 -11.32 -16.60
C ILE A 122 21.92 -11.08 -15.82
N LYS A 123 21.85 -11.24 -14.49
CA LYS A 123 23.04 -10.96 -13.63
C LYS A 123 23.79 -12.21 -13.19
N GLY A 124 23.35 -13.40 -13.63
CA GLY A 124 24.02 -14.67 -13.35
C GLY A 124 24.02 -15.06 -11.87
N MET A 125 23.08 -14.53 -11.08
CA MET A 125 22.99 -14.80 -9.65
C MET A 125 22.33 -16.15 -9.39
N GLU A 126 22.81 -16.87 -8.38
CA GLU A 126 22.15 -18.09 -7.93
C GLU A 126 20.76 -17.79 -7.37
N ILE A 127 19.74 -18.59 -7.73
CA ILE A 127 18.33 -18.32 -7.40
C ILE A 127 18.06 -18.17 -5.90
N ALA A 128 18.73 -18.96 -5.07
CA ALA A 128 18.61 -18.88 -3.61
C ALA A 128 19.14 -17.55 -3.07
N LYS A 129 20.26 -17.05 -3.64
CA LYS A 129 20.86 -15.75 -3.29
C LYS A 129 19.98 -14.59 -3.78
N ALA A 130 19.42 -14.69 -4.99
CA ALA A 130 18.52 -13.70 -5.54
C ALA A 130 17.25 -13.56 -4.69
N GLY A 131 16.63 -14.68 -4.32
CA GLY A 131 15.46 -14.69 -3.43
C GLY A 131 15.76 -14.13 -2.04
N GLY A 132 16.89 -14.54 -1.43
CA GLY A 132 17.33 -14.01 -0.14
C GLY A 132 17.60 -12.50 -0.17
N LEU A 133 18.19 -12.00 -1.26
CA LEU A 133 18.45 -10.59 -1.48
C LEU A 133 17.12 -9.80 -1.57
N LEU A 134 16.17 -10.27 -2.36
CA LEU A 134 14.86 -9.63 -2.47
C LEU A 134 14.10 -9.62 -1.13
N ALA A 135 14.09 -10.73 -0.40
CA ALA A 135 13.47 -10.79 0.91
C ALA A 135 14.10 -9.78 1.89
N THR A 136 15.43 -9.67 1.88
CA THR A 136 16.16 -8.72 2.74
C THR A 136 15.82 -7.28 2.37
N THR A 137 15.77 -6.94 1.07
CA THR A 137 15.43 -5.58 0.62
C THR A 137 14.00 -5.21 0.99
N GLU A 138 13.06 -6.15 0.92
CA GLU A 138 11.67 -5.93 1.36
C GLU A 138 11.57 -5.70 2.86
N ILE A 139 12.24 -6.52 3.66
CA ILE A 139 12.18 -6.40 5.13
C ILE A 139 12.84 -5.10 5.58
N VAL A 140 14.07 -4.84 5.16
CA VAL A 140 14.83 -3.66 5.58
C VAL A 140 14.27 -2.39 4.95
N GLY A 141 14.23 -2.34 3.61
CA GLY A 141 13.76 -1.17 2.87
C GLY A 141 12.30 -0.88 3.16
N GLY A 142 11.44 -1.90 3.13
CA GLY A 142 10.01 -1.77 3.34
C GLY A 142 9.66 -1.27 4.75
N THR A 143 10.25 -1.86 5.80
CA THR A 143 9.98 -1.46 7.19
C THR A 143 10.43 -0.02 7.43
N LEU A 144 11.64 0.33 7.04
CA LEU A 144 12.16 1.69 7.20
C LEU A 144 11.36 2.69 6.36
N GLY A 145 10.96 2.29 5.13
CA GLY A 145 10.16 3.13 4.24
C GLY A 145 8.81 3.50 4.82
N MET A 146 8.07 2.54 5.38
CA MET A 146 6.78 2.80 6.03
C MET A 146 6.91 3.75 7.23
N LEU A 147 7.88 3.49 8.11
CA LEU A 147 8.09 4.30 9.32
C LEU A 147 8.49 5.74 8.97
N LEU A 148 9.47 5.90 8.09
CA LEU A 148 9.97 7.22 7.73
C LEU A 148 8.99 8.00 6.86
N ALA A 149 8.21 7.36 5.99
CA ALA A 149 7.22 8.04 5.18
C ALA A 149 6.10 8.66 6.03
N GLY A 150 5.64 7.97 7.09
CA GLY A 150 4.69 8.53 8.05
C GLY A 150 5.25 9.76 8.75
N TRP A 151 6.44 9.62 9.33
CA TRP A 151 7.12 10.73 10.01
C TRP A 151 7.37 11.94 9.08
N LEU A 152 7.78 11.66 7.82
CA LEU A 152 8.03 12.69 6.81
C LEU A 152 6.74 13.43 6.42
N SER A 153 5.64 12.67 6.27
CA SER A 153 4.32 13.23 5.99
C SER A 153 3.89 14.23 7.06
N ASP A 154 4.06 13.87 8.32
CA ASP A 154 3.60 14.71 9.44
C ASP A 154 4.51 15.92 9.64
N LYS A 155 5.83 15.73 9.61
CA LYS A 155 6.79 16.81 9.91
C LYS A 155 6.99 17.80 8.75
N LEU A 156 7.14 17.31 7.50
CA LEU A 156 7.47 18.16 6.34
C LEU A 156 6.22 18.65 5.61
N PHE A 157 5.17 17.85 5.56
CA PHE A 157 4.01 18.16 4.71
C PHE A 157 2.73 18.42 5.51
N GLN A 158 2.81 18.61 6.84
CA GLN A 158 1.66 18.94 7.67
C GLN A 158 0.50 17.95 7.46
N SER A 159 0.78 16.67 7.54
CA SER A 159 -0.13 15.54 7.31
C SER A 159 -0.78 15.50 5.91
N LYS A 160 -0.24 16.23 4.93
CA LYS A 160 -0.64 16.09 3.51
C LYS A 160 0.07 14.90 2.88
N ALA A 161 -0.36 13.70 3.24
CA ALA A 161 0.29 12.44 2.88
C ALA A 161 0.45 12.24 1.35
N HIS A 162 -0.44 12.81 0.53
CA HIS A 162 -0.33 12.75 -0.94
C HIS A 162 0.94 13.41 -1.49
N ARG A 163 1.49 14.45 -0.82
CA ARG A 163 2.76 15.07 -1.22
C ARG A 163 3.95 14.15 -0.94
N THR A 164 3.95 13.48 0.20
CA THR A 164 4.97 12.47 0.51
C THR A 164 4.91 11.32 -0.49
N CYS A 165 3.71 10.85 -0.86
CA CYS A 165 3.52 9.83 -1.88
C CYS A 165 4.14 10.24 -3.22
N PHE A 166 3.97 11.50 -3.65
CA PHE A 166 4.59 12.00 -4.89
C PHE A 166 6.10 11.81 -4.91
N PHE A 167 6.80 12.32 -3.89
CA PHE A 167 8.26 12.18 -3.82
C PHE A 167 8.70 10.72 -3.74
N CYS A 168 8.01 9.94 -2.93
CA CYS A 168 8.32 8.51 -2.84
C CYS A 168 8.15 7.78 -4.17
N ILE A 169 7.09 8.05 -4.94
CA ILE A 169 6.88 7.41 -6.26
C ILE A 169 7.98 7.83 -7.24
N VAL A 170 8.37 9.10 -7.26
CA VAL A 170 9.47 9.59 -8.11
C VAL A 170 10.78 8.86 -7.76
N PHE A 171 11.14 8.81 -6.49
CA PHE A 171 12.37 8.15 -6.07
C PHE A 171 12.31 6.62 -6.22
N ALA A 172 11.16 6.00 -6.02
CA ALA A 172 10.95 4.57 -6.30
C ALA A 172 11.20 4.26 -7.77
N THR A 173 10.59 5.05 -8.67
CA THR A 173 10.73 4.88 -10.12
C THR A 173 12.18 5.09 -10.57
N LEU A 174 12.85 6.10 -10.02
CA LEU A 174 14.27 6.37 -10.30
C LEU A 174 15.16 5.22 -9.80
N SER A 175 14.97 4.75 -8.58
CA SER A 175 15.74 3.64 -8.02
C SER A 175 15.52 2.35 -8.80
N PHE A 176 14.29 2.10 -9.24
CA PHE A 176 13.95 0.96 -10.09
C PHE A 176 14.59 1.06 -11.49
N PHE A 177 14.64 2.24 -12.07
CA PHE A 177 15.37 2.50 -13.32
C PHE A 177 16.87 2.22 -13.16
N LEU A 178 17.49 2.71 -12.08
CA LEU A 178 18.91 2.48 -11.80
C LEU A 178 19.20 1.00 -11.51
N PHE A 179 18.31 0.28 -10.84
CA PHE A 179 18.41 -1.16 -10.67
C PHE A 179 18.43 -1.90 -12.00
N TRP A 180 17.57 -1.53 -12.95
CA TRP A 180 17.55 -2.14 -14.27
C TRP A 180 18.85 -1.90 -15.04
N LYS A 181 19.38 -0.67 -15.02
CA LYS A 181 20.55 -0.28 -15.84
C LYS A 181 21.91 -0.67 -15.24
N THR A 182 21.99 -0.92 -13.94
CA THR A 182 23.27 -1.28 -13.31
C THR A 182 23.66 -2.73 -13.61
N GLU A 183 24.95 -2.97 -13.89
CA GLU A 183 25.50 -4.32 -14.06
C GLU A 183 26.03 -4.90 -12.74
N SER A 184 26.40 -4.05 -11.80
CA SER A 184 26.95 -4.46 -10.51
C SER A 184 25.91 -5.05 -9.58
N ILE A 185 26.17 -6.24 -9.05
CA ILE A 185 25.30 -6.91 -8.06
C ILE A 185 25.17 -6.07 -6.79
N THR A 186 26.25 -5.46 -6.32
CA THR A 186 26.23 -4.60 -5.12
C THR A 186 25.35 -3.37 -5.31
N LEU A 187 25.47 -2.69 -6.47
CA LEU A 187 24.62 -1.55 -6.78
C LEU A 187 23.17 -1.98 -6.98
N SER A 188 22.92 -3.15 -7.57
CA SER A 188 21.58 -3.73 -7.68
C SER A 188 20.91 -3.89 -6.31
N PHE A 189 21.67 -4.39 -5.33
CA PHE A 189 21.20 -4.53 -3.94
C PHE A 189 20.83 -3.18 -3.32
N ILE A 190 21.71 -2.19 -3.47
CA ILE A 190 21.48 -0.84 -2.96
C ILE A 190 20.23 -0.22 -3.59
N PHE A 191 20.11 -0.28 -4.92
CA PHE A 191 18.94 0.29 -5.61
C PHE A 191 17.66 -0.45 -5.31
N LEU A 192 17.69 -1.77 -5.07
CA LEU A 192 16.54 -2.53 -4.60
C LEU A 192 16.10 -2.13 -3.19
N ILE A 193 17.04 -1.90 -2.26
CA ILE A 193 16.70 -1.38 -0.92
C ILE A 193 16.01 -0.02 -1.04
N PHE A 194 16.58 0.90 -1.82
CA PHE A 194 15.97 2.22 -2.04
C PHE A 194 14.62 2.11 -2.75
N SER A 195 14.50 1.23 -3.74
CA SER A 195 13.25 0.99 -4.43
C SER A 195 12.17 0.49 -3.45
N SER A 196 12.49 -0.53 -2.64
CA SER A 196 11.59 -1.04 -1.62
C SER A 196 11.22 0.04 -0.59
N PHE A 197 12.20 0.79 -0.12
CA PHE A 197 11.98 1.90 0.81
C PHE A 197 10.95 2.91 0.28
N PHE A 198 11.13 3.36 -0.96
CA PHE A 198 10.26 4.35 -1.57
C PHE A 198 8.95 3.78 -2.12
N ILE A 199 8.82 2.48 -2.33
CA ILE A 199 7.55 1.81 -2.69
C ILE A 199 6.67 1.64 -1.45
N TYR A 200 7.22 1.16 -0.35
CA TYR A 200 6.45 0.85 0.85
C TYR A 200 5.98 2.09 1.61
N GLY A 201 6.67 3.23 1.45
CA GLY A 201 6.22 4.52 1.97
C GLY A 201 4.83 4.92 1.47
N PRO A 202 4.63 5.12 0.16
CA PRO A 202 3.31 5.40 -0.42
C PRO A 202 2.29 4.33 -0.12
N GLN A 203 2.67 3.06 -0.09
CA GLN A 203 1.75 1.97 0.19
C GLN A 203 1.09 2.09 1.56
N ALA A 204 1.85 2.49 2.58
CA ALA A 204 1.29 2.80 3.90
C ALA A 204 0.42 4.07 3.88
N LEU A 205 0.85 5.09 3.13
CA LEU A 205 0.19 6.40 3.10
C LEU A 205 -1.05 6.46 2.22
N PHE A 206 -1.20 5.62 1.19
CA PHE A 206 -2.40 5.64 0.33
C PHE A 206 -3.67 5.29 1.10
N GLY A 207 -3.60 4.34 2.04
CA GLY A 207 -4.70 4.06 2.95
C GLY A 207 -5.06 5.27 3.82
N THR A 208 -4.06 5.97 4.34
CA THR A 208 -4.24 7.21 5.10
C THR A 208 -4.85 8.32 4.22
N CYS A 209 -4.33 8.54 3.01
CA CYS A 209 -4.88 9.51 2.07
C CYS A 209 -6.35 9.23 1.75
N ALA A 210 -6.69 7.96 1.48
CA ALA A 210 -8.06 7.56 1.19
C ALA A 210 -8.98 7.78 2.41
N SER A 211 -8.52 7.41 3.60
CA SER A 211 -9.25 7.63 4.85
C SER A 211 -9.48 9.12 5.12
N GLN A 212 -8.46 9.95 4.95
CA GLN A 212 -8.57 11.40 5.12
C GLN A 212 -9.58 12.01 4.13
N GLN A 213 -9.53 11.63 2.85
CA GLN A 213 -10.44 12.16 1.82
C GLN A 213 -11.87 11.62 1.95
N ALA A 214 -12.06 10.38 2.39
CA ALA A 214 -13.36 9.75 2.59
C ALA A 214 -13.99 10.13 3.93
N THR A 215 -13.20 10.64 4.89
CA THR A 215 -13.54 10.88 6.29
C THR A 215 -13.89 9.59 7.06
N LYS A 216 -14.05 9.66 8.38
CA LYS A 216 -14.35 8.48 9.23
C LYS A 216 -15.58 7.67 8.79
N TYR A 217 -16.54 8.31 8.13
CA TYR A 217 -17.81 7.69 7.75
C TYR A 217 -17.77 6.83 6.49
N ALA A 218 -16.77 7.01 5.64
CA ALA A 218 -16.65 6.29 4.37
C ALA A 218 -15.27 5.68 4.14
N THR A 219 -14.42 5.65 5.18
CA THR A 219 -13.04 5.14 5.15
C THR A 219 -12.94 3.73 4.57
N GLY A 220 -13.79 2.79 5.02
CA GLY A 220 -13.77 1.41 4.52
C GLY A 220 -14.04 1.32 3.02
N THR A 221 -15.02 2.08 2.51
CA THR A 221 -15.34 2.12 1.08
C THR A 221 -14.20 2.76 0.28
N GLY A 222 -13.63 3.87 0.76
CA GLY A 222 -12.52 4.56 0.12
C GLY A 222 -11.28 3.67 0.02
N ASN A 223 -10.88 3.04 1.12
CA ASN A 223 -9.76 2.10 1.15
C ASN A 223 -10.02 0.85 0.30
N GLY A 224 -11.28 0.37 0.25
CA GLY A 224 -11.68 -0.75 -0.59
C GLY A 224 -11.40 -0.48 -2.08
N ILE A 225 -11.78 0.70 -2.59
CA ILE A 225 -11.50 1.09 -3.98
C ILE A 225 -9.99 1.15 -4.23
N VAL A 226 -9.24 1.82 -3.36
CA VAL A 226 -7.77 1.93 -3.51
C VAL A 226 -7.11 0.55 -3.47
N GLY A 227 -7.59 -0.35 -2.61
CA GLY A 227 -7.11 -1.74 -2.52
C GLY A 227 -7.39 -2.55 -3.78
N ILE A 228 -8.62 -2.48 -4.34
CA ILE A 228 -8.98 -3.17 -5.59
C ILE A 228 -8.05 -2.75 -6.73
N PHE A 229 -7.78 -1.46 -6.88
CA PHE A 229 -6.86 -0.95 -7.89
C PHE A 229 -5.43 -1.44 -7.66
N GLY A 230 -4.95 -1.45 -6.41
CA GLY A 230 -3.64 -1.98 -6.08
C GLY A 230 -3.49 -3.44 -6.49
N TYR A 231 -4.42 -4.30 -6.10
CA TYR A 231 -4.36 -5.72 -6.44
C TYR A 231 -4.68 -6.03 -7.91
N ALA A 232 -5.46 -5.21 -8.59
CA ALA A 232 -5.71 -5.37 -10.03
C ALA A 232 -4.41 -5.26 -10.87
N SER A 233 -3.38 -4.60 -10.36
CA SER A 233 -2.07 -4.52 -11.01
C SER A 233 -1.39 -5.89 -11.16
N SER A 234 -1.73 -6.89 -10.32
CA SER A 234 -1.18 -8.24 -10.42
C SER A 234 -1.57 -8.95 -11.72
N VAL A 235 -2.72 -8.59 -12.30
CA VAL A 235 -3.12 -9.13 -13.61
C VAL A 235 -2.18 -8.62 -14.70
N VAL A 236 -1.80 -7.34 -14.64
CA VAL A 236 -0.85 -6.74 -15.59
C VAL A 236 0.54 -7.36 -15.43
N THR A 237 1.06 -7.43 -14.20
CA THR A 237 2.41 -7.95 -13.94
C THR A 237 2.50 -9.45 -14.20
N GLY A 238 1.50 -10.24 -13.82
CA GLY A 238 1.51 -11.69 -14.00
C GLY A 238 1.38 -12.08 -15.48
N VAL A 239 0.31 -11.62 -16.14
CA VAL A 239 -0.03 -12.06 -17.49
C VAL A 239 0.77 -11.32 -18.56
N MET A 240 0.76 -9.97 -18.52
CA MET A 240 1.38 -9.19 -19.60
C MET A 240 2.91 -9.21 -19.49
N PHE A 241 3.47 -9.11 -18.29
CA PHE A 241 4.93 -9.06 -18.15
C PHE A 241 5.57 -10.42 -18.38
N GLY A 242 4.93 -11.52 -17.96
CA GLY A 242 5.37 -12.87 -18.28
C GLY A 242 5.47 -13.09 -19.79
N ALA A 243 4.38 -12.83 -20.52
CA ALA A 243 4.36 -12.95 -21.97
C ALA A 243 5.37 -12.00 -22.67
N LYS A 244 5.57 -10.80 -22.14
CA LYS A 244 6.55 -9.84 -22.67
C LYS A 244 7.99 -10.27 -22.41
N ALA A 245 8.28 -10.82 -21.25
CA ALA A 245 9.62 -11.33 -20.92
C ALA A 245 10.00 -12.50 -21.82
N GLU A 246 9.07 -13.43 -22.07
CA GLU A 246 9.28 -14.55 -22.99
C GLU A 246 9.51 -14.10 -24.44
N ALA A 247 8.75 -13.10 -24.91
CA ALA A 247 8.80 -12.67 -26.32
C ALA A 247 9.94 -11.69 -26.63
N GLY A 248 10.31 -10.83 -25.71
CA GLY A 248 11.25 -9.71 -25.95
C GLY A 248 12.28 -9.48 -24.85
N GLY A 249 12.38 -10.40 -23.91
CA GLY A 249 13.30 -10.28 -22.78
C GLY A 249 12.94 -9.15 -21.79
N TRP A 250 13.75 -9.01 -20.78
CA TRP A 250 13.53 -8.05 -19.67
C TRP A 250 13.58 -6.59 -20.13
N ASP A 251 14.34 -6.26 -21.20
CA ASP A 251 14.39 -4.91 -21.77
C ASP A 251 13.05 -4.44 -22.35
N SER A 252 12.09 -5.35 -22.58
CA SER A 252 10.73 -5.01 -22.98
C SER A 252 9.78 -4.77 -21.78
N VAL A 253 10.10 -5.31 -20.59
CA VAL A 253 9.26 -5.24 -19.39
C VAL A 253 9.55 -3.99 -18.56
N PHE A 254 10.84 -3.73 -18.27
CA PHE A 254 11.24 -2.64 -17.38
C PHE A 254 10.78 -1.25 -17.85
N PRO A 255 10.90 -0.87 -19.14
CA PRO A 255 10.41 0.42 -19.61
C PRO A 255 8.91 0.63 -19.37
N ILE A 256 8.11 -0.45 -19.51
CA ILE A 256 6.66 -0.39 -19.25
C ILE A 256 6.39 -0.14 -17.77
N ALA A 257 7.06 -0.87 -16.88
CA ALA A 257 6.92 -0.66 -15.44
C ALA A 257 7.34 0.77 -15.01
N ILE A 258 8.42 1.30 -15.60
CA ILE A 258 8.87 2.68 -15.36
C ILE A 258 7.85 3.69 -15.87
N ALA A 259 7.25 3.46 -17.05
CA ALA A 259 6.20 4.32 -17.60
C ALA A 259 4.99 4.40 -16.65
N PHE A 260 4.59 3.27 -16.04
CA PHE A 260 3.56 3.27 -15.00
C PHE A 260 4.01 4.05 -13.77
N GLY A 261 5.25 3.93 -13.32
CA GLY A 261 5.78 4.73 -12.22
C GLY A 261 5.69 6.23 -12.48
N VAL A 262 6.07 6.66 -13.67
CA VAL A 262 5.94 8.07 -14.11
C VAL A 262 4.48 8.48 -14.15
N ALA A 263 3.60 7.65 -14.72
CA ALA A 263 2.16 7.92 -14.76
C ALA A 263 1.55 8.06 -13.35
N GLY A 264 1.97 7.20 -12.41
CA GLY A 264 1.56 7.29 -11.00
C GLY A 264 2.02 8.57 -10.32
N ALA A 265 3.25 9.01 -10.59
CA ALA A 265 3.77 10.29 -10.09
C ALA A 265 2.99 11.48 -10.66
N ILE A 266 2.68 11.47 -11.95
CA ILE A 266 1.86 12.50 -12.59
C ILE A 266 0.45 12.50 -12.00
N ALA A 267 -0.18 11.33 -11.84
CA ALA A 267 -1.51 11.21 -11.27
C ALA A 267 -1.58 11.83 -9.88
N ILE A 268 -0.69 11.43 -8.94
CA ILE A 268 -0.72 11.98 -7.58
C ILE A 268 -0.36 13.47 -7.53
N ALA A 269 0.44 13.96 -8.48
CA ALA A 269 0.76 15.39 -8.58
C ALA A 269 -0.48 16.26 -8.86
N LEU A 270 -1.52 15.72 -9.50
CA LEU A 270 -2.80 16.42 -9.69
C LEU A 270 -3.48 16.77 -8.35
N MET A 271 -3.14 16.04 -7.28
CA MET A 271 -3.62 16.32 -5.93
C MET A 271 -2.77 17.35 -5.16
N TRP A 272 -1.76 17.97 -5.77
CA TRP A 272 -0.81 18.84 -5.05
C TRP A 272 -1.49 19.91 -4.20
N LYS A 273 -2.60 20.47 -4.70
CA LYS A 273 -3.40 21.51 -4.02
C LYS A 273 -4.58 20.95 -3.23
N ALA A 274 -4.73 19.62 -3.16
CA ALA A 274 -5.81 19.00 -2.42
C ALA A 274 -5.72 19.35 -0.93
N PRO A 275 -6.88 19.48 -0.24
CA PRO A 275 -6.90 19.64 1.22
C PRO A 275 -6.32 18.40 1.90
N ALA A 276 -5.89 18.57 3.15
CA ALA A 276 -5.36 17.46 3.93
C ALA A 276 -6.42 16.37 4.18
N ASP A 277 -7.68 16.82 4.38
CA ASP A 277 -8.81 15.92 4.64
C ASP A 277 -10.09 16.36 3.90
N GLY A 278 -11.13 15.53 4.00
CA GLY A 278 -12.42 15.73 3.35
C GLY A 278 -13.51 16.36 4.24
N TYR A 279 -13.22 16.79 5.46
CA TYR A 279 -14.25 17.22 6.40
C TYR A 279 -15.01 18.50 5.96
N GLU A 280 -14.33 19.45 5.32
CA GLU A 280 -15.00 20.62 4.76
C GLU A 280 -16.03 20.24 3.68
N LYS A 281 -15.66 19.26 2.83
CA LYS A 281 -16.58 18.71 1.82
C LYS A 281 -17.73 17.96 2.48
N LEU A 282 -17.45 17.17 3.53
CA LEU A 282 -18.47 16.45 4.28
C LEU A 282 -19.52 17.40 4.86
N ASN A 283 -19.09 18.48 5.50
CA ASN A 283 -20.02 19.48 6.06
C ASN A 283 -20.94 20.12 5.02
N LYS A 284 -20.44 20.32 3.78
CA LYS A 284 -21.29 20.78 2.66
C LYS A 284 -22.30 19.70 2.25
N VAL A 285 -21.84 18.44 2.16
CA VAL A 285 -22.71 17.31 1.78
C VAL A 285 -23.79 17.04 2.82
N LEU A 286 -23.49 17.16 4.12
CA LEU A 286 -24.48 16.98 5.19
C LEU A 286 -25.60 18.02 5.07
N LYS A 287 -25.26 19.30 4.85
CA LYS A 287 -26.26 20.36 4.64
C LYS A 287 -27.15 20.19 3.40
N GLU A 288 -26.67 19.45 2.38
CA GLU A 288 -27.45 19.11 1.17
C GLU A 288 -28.36 17.90 1.37
N VAL A 289 -28.10 17.09 2.39
CA VAL A 289 -28.77 15.80 2.62
C VAL A 289 -29.79 15.90 3.77
N GLU A 290 -29.58 16.84 4.71
CA GLU A 290 -30.60 17.23 5.70
C GLU A 290 -31.79 17.92 5.03
#